data_e44267f2120a1dc2fdb52da336ea9780
#
_entry.id   e44267f2120a1dc2fdb52da336ea9780
#
_cell.length_a   1.000
_cell.length_b   1.000
_cell.length_c   1.000
_cell.angle_alpha   90.00
_cell.angle_beta   90.00
_cell.angle_gamma   90.00
#
_symmetry.space_group_name_H-M   'P 1'
#
loop_
_entity.id
_entity.type
_entity.pdbx_description
1 polymer ?
#
loop_
_entity_poly.entity_id
_entity_poly.type
_entity_poly.pdbx_seq_one_letter_code
_entity_poly.pdbx_strand_id
1 'polypeptide(L)'
;MHETQQPRDPKKTTGIVYAVILVVLLLLNFWAFPAMMKGQVKQVDYGTFLNMLEGGELSTVEIQDQQIYFVDKNDTTYCTNSIAQDLQLVNRLESAGVSFGKVYNQTTWVDTLLGWVISLLPMIILIVWFNRMMRKRVGEMTGGANSMIFGGGKSGAKQYVVEDGKSIKFADVAGEDEAKESLQEIVDFLHNPKRYEDIGAKMPKGVLLVGPPGTGKTLLARAVAGEAGVPFFSIAGSEFVEMFVGMGASKVRDLFKQANEKAPCIVFIDEIDTIGKKRDGASGMGGNDEREQTLNQLLTEMDGFDAAKGVIILAATNRPESLDPALTRPGRFVRRVPVELPDLKGRESILRLHAQKVKIGPDCDFAVVARMTPGASGAELANIINEAALGAVRHHRMAVTQYDLQEAVDTILAGAQKKNKILSDKEKCIVAYHEVGHAMVAALQSHSAPVQKITIVPRTSGALGFTMQVEDGDHTLMTKEEILAKIATMTGGRAAEEVVFNSITTGASNDIEQATKMARAMITRYGMTDDFDMVALETVNNAYLGGDASLACSERTAATVDDKVVEVVKQQHEKAKQMLIENRGKLDEIAKYLYEKETITGEEFMRILTAVPQLPTGAVEQ
;
A
#
# COMPACT_ATOMS: atom_id res chain seq x y z
N MET A 1 -26.98 -27.09 -20.41
CA MET A 1 -27.23 -25.93 -19.54
C MET A 1 -27.86 -26.44 -18.27
N HIS A 2 -27.09 -26.62 -17.22
CA HIS A 2 -27.57 -26.86 -15.86
C HIS A 2 -26.90 -25.80 -14.98
N GLU A 3 -27.69 -24.83 -14.51
CA GLU A 3 -27.28 -23.89 -13.49
C GLU A 3 -27.14 -24.62 -12.16
N THR A 4 -25.92 -24.73 -11.68
CA THR A 4 -25.62 -25.17 -10.31
C THR A 4 -25.79 -23.97 -9.37
N GLN A 5 -26.87 -23.96 -8.59
CA GLN A 5 -27.08 -23.03 -7.49
C GLN A 5 -25.93 -23.20 -6.47
N GLN A 6 -25.20 -22.11 -6.22
CA GLN A 6 -24.23 -22.06 -5.13
C GLN A 6 -24.94 -22.25 -3.78
N PRO A 7 -24.40 -23.05 -2.85
CA PRO A 7 -24.96 -23.22 -1.52
C PRO A 7 -24.90 -21.91 -0.75
N ARG A 8 -26.05 -21.44 -0.26
CA ARG A 8 -26.17 -20.24 0.59
C ARG A 8 -25.38 -20.44 1.89
N ASP A 9 -24.53 -19.47 2.19
CA ASP A 9 -23.66 -19.43 3.36
C ASP A 9 -24.49 -19.50 4.66
N PRO A 10 -24.41 -20.59 5.48
CA PRO A 10 -25.29 -20.78 6.62
C PRO A 10 -25.13 -19.72 7.71
N LYS A 11 -24.02 -18.97 7.72
CA LYS A 11 -23.77 -17.88 8.67
C LYS A 11 -24.59 -16.63 8.40
N LYS A 12 -24.86 -16.29 7.13
CA LYS A 12 -25.70 -15.13 6.76
C LYS A 12 -27.18 -15.37 7.06
N THR A 13 -27.67 -16.57 6.82
CA THR A 13 -29.08 -16.93 7.09
C THR A 13 -29.40 -16.89 8.58
N THR A 14 -28.49 -17.34 9.43
CA THR A 14 -28.67 -17.34 10.90
C THR A 14 -28.69 -15.91 11.45
N GLY A 15 -27.82 -15.01 10.97
CA GLY A 15 -27.81 -13.59 11.36
C GLY A 15 -29.09 -12.84 10.98
N ILE A 16 -29.65 -13.11 9.80
CA ILE A 16 -30.92 -12.51 9.35
C ILE A 16 -32.08 -12.99 10.22
N VAL A 17 -32.14 -14.27 10.57
CA VAL A 17 -33.21 -14.82 11.44
C VAL A 17 -33.18 -14.14 12.81
N TYR A 18 -32.01 -13.92 13.42
CA TYR A 18 -31.91 -13.24 14.71
C TYR A 18 -32.27 -11.75 14.63
N ALA A 19 -31.90 -11.06 13.54
CA ALA A 19 -32.30 -9.68 13.33
C ALA A 19 -33.83 -9.55 13.19
N VAL A 20 -34.47 -10.48 12.48
CA VAL A 20 -35.94 -10.52 12.34
C VAL A 20 -36.63 -10.79 13.69
N ILE A 21 -36.13 -11.73 14.47
CA ILE A 21 -36.68 -12.02 15.82
C ILE A 21 -36.57 -10.80 16.73
N LEU A 22 -35.43 -10.10 16.71
CA LEU A 22 -35.21 -8.88 17.51
C LEU A 22 -36.19 -7.76 17.10
N VAL A 23 -36.39 -7.54 15.81
CA VAL A 23 -37.35 -6.56 15.29
C VAL A 23 -38.77 -6.92 15.66
N VAL A 24 -39.16 -8.19 15.59
CA VAL A 24 -40.49 -8.65 16.00
C VAL A 24 -40.72 -8.45 17.50
N LEU A 25 -39.74 -8.72 18.35
CA LEU A 25 -39.83 -8.51 19.79
C LEU A 25 -39.91 -7.00 20.15
N LEU A 26 -39.18 -6.16 19.43
CA LEU A 26 -39.27 -4.69 19.59
C LEU A 26 -40.65 -4.17 19.17
N LEU A 27 -41.19 -4.67 18.07
CA LEU A 27 -42.52 -4.30 17.60
C LEU A 27 -43.62 -4.76 18.58
N LEU A 28 -43.51 -5.98 19.13
CA LEU A 28 -44.41 -6.48 20.17
C LEU A 28 -44.37 -5.63 21.44
N ASN A 29 -43.20 -5.24 21.89
CA ASN A 29 -43.03 -4.48 23.13
C ASN A 29 -43.45 -3.01 22.99
N PHE A 30 -43.09 -2.35 21.87
CA PHE A 30 -43.36 -0.93 21.70
C PHE A 30 -44.71 -0.60 21.03
N TRP A 31 -45.30 -1.49 20.30
CA TRP A 31 -46.53 -1.22 19.54
C TRP A 31 -47.73 -2.08 19.95
N ALA A 32 -47.58 -3.39 20.07
CA ALA A 32 -48.71 -4.28 20.35
C ALA A 32 -49.15 -4.22 21.82
N PHE A 33 -48.22 -4.19 22.77
CA PHE A 33 -48.55 -4.15 24.21
C PHE A 33 -49.26 -2.86 24.68
N PRO A 34 -48.81 -1.65 24.25
CA PRO A 34 -49.52 -0.41 24.53
C PRO A 34 -50.89 -0.30 23.83
N ALA A 35 -51.01 -0.88 22.64
CA ALA A 35 -52.29 -0.88 21.88
C ALA A 35 -53.34 -1.76 22.55
N MET A 36 -52.92 -2.87 23.13
CA MET A 36 -53.80 -3.81 23.84
C MET A 36 -54.32 -3.26 25.16
N MET A 37 -53.55 -2.38 25.86
CA MET A 37 -53.94 -1.71 27.08
C MET A 37 -54.91 -0.53 26.84
N LYS A 38 -54.88 0.10 25.66
CA LYS A 38 -55.76 1.24 25.32
C LYS A 38 -57.17 0.84 24.84
N GLY A 39 -57.48 -0.43 24.67
CA GLY A 39 -58.74 -0.93 24.09
C GLY A 39 -59.96 -0.94 24.99
N GLN A 40 -59.89 -0.50 26.24
CA GLN A 40 -61.01 -0.58 27.19
C GLN A 40 -61.73 0.77 27.48
N VAL A 41 -61.25 1.88 26.98
CA VAL A 41 -61.85 3.23 27.24
C VAL A 41 -62.34 3.83 25.95
N LYS A 42 -63.66 4.11 25.88
CA LYS A 42 -64.23 4.76 24.70
C LYS A 42 -64.06 6.28 24.80
N GLN A 43 -63.44 6.90 23.81
CA GLN A 43 -63.26 8.34 23.75
C GLN A 43 -64.46 9.00 23.12
N VAL A 44 -65.07 9.98 23.79
CA VAL A 44 -66.24 10.72 23.32
C VAL A 44 -65.98 12.24 23.46
N ASP A 45 -66.77 13.03 22.75
CA ASP A 45 -66.71 14.48 22.83
C ASP A 45 -67.41 15.02 24.11
N TYR A 46 -67.08 16.24 24.53
CA TYR A 46 -67.57 16.84 25.75
C TYR A 46 -69.07 17.09 25.73
N GLY A 47 -69.67 17.35 24.53
CA GLY A 47 -71.10 17.50 24.36
C GLY A 47 -71.88 16.20 24.63
N THR A 48 -71.33 15.06 24.20
CA THR A 48 -71.89 13.72 24.49
C THR A 48 -71.81 13.42 25.99
N PHE A 49 -70.75 13.79 26.67
CA PHE A 49 -70.63 13.67 28.11
C PHE A 49 -71.72 14.47 28.86
N LEU A 50 -71.98 15.74 28.45
CA LEU A 50 -73.03 16.55 29.06
C LEU A 50 -74.41 15.97 28.79
N ASN A 51 -74.70 15.46 27.60
CA ASN A 51 -75.99 14.85 27.28
C ASN A 51 -76.23 13.57 28.14
N MET A 52 -75.21 12.76 28.34
CA MET A 52 -75.27 11.56 29.18
C MET A 52 -75.41 11.92 30.65
N LEU A 53 -74.84 13.05 31.08
CA LEU A 53 -74.99 13.60 32.44
C LEU A 53 -76.42 14.08 32.71
N GLU A 54 -76.99 14.87 31.77
CA GLU A 54 -78.37 15.40 31.87
C GLU A 54 -79.41 14.28 31.72
N GLY A 55 -79.07 13.23 30.93
CA GLY A 55 -79.90 12.05 30.80
C GLY A 55 -79.90 11.10 32.00
N GLY A 56 -79.04 11.37 32.98
CA GLY A 56 -78.94 10.55 34.19
C GLY A 56 -78.38 9.13 33.95
N GLU A 57 -77.57 8.98 32.92
CA GLU A 57 -76.99 7.69 32.51
C GLU A 57 -75.67 7.36 33.22
N LEU A 58 -75.05 8.36 33.89
CA LEU A 58 -73.75 8.25 34.53
C LEU A 58 -73.85 7.70 35.95
N SER A 59 -72.88 6.86 36.31
CA SER A 59 -72.72 6.26 37.63
C SER A 59 -71.65 6.98 38.45
N THR A 60 -70.45 7.18 37.87
CA THR A 60 -69.34 7.86 38.51
C THR A 60 -68.58 8.71 37.54
N VAL A 61 -68.01 9.84 38.02
CA VAL A 61 -67.19 10.76 37.22
C VAL A 61 -65.89 11.06 37.95
N GLU A 62 -64.78 10.79 37.30
CA GLU A 62 -63.43 11.12 37.79
C GLU A 62 -62.84 12.28 37.00
N ILE A 63 -62.52 13.38 37.65
CA ILE A 63 -61.91 14.55 37.01
C ILE A 63 -60.41 14.52 37.21
N GLN A 64 -59.66 14.44 36.10
CA GLN A 64 -58.21 14.62 36.06
C GLN A 64 -57.88 15.96 35.41
N ASP A 65 -56.66 16.45 35.54
CA ASP A 65 -56.32 17.84 35.15
C ASP A 65 -56.68 18.22 33.70
N GLN A 66 -56.66 17.31 32.77
CA GLN A 66 -57.00 17.56 31.34
C GLN A 66 -58.09 16.62 30.77
N GLN A 67 -58.50 15.60 31.51
CA GLN A 67 -59.44 14.57 31.04
C GLN A 67 -60.44 14.24 32.15
N ILE A 68 -61.67 13.92 31.69
CA ILE A 68 -62.75 13.45 32.57
C ILE A 68 -63.02 12.01 32.17
N TYR A 69 -62.83 11.10 33.11
CA TYR A 69 -63.22 9.69 32.96
C TYR A 69 -64.59 9.49 33.62
N PHE A 70 -65.47 8.78 32.97
CA PHE A 70 -66.80 8.51 33.53
C PHE A 70 -67.29 7.15 33.14
N VAL A 71 -68.11 6.58 33.99
CA VAL A 71 -68.70 5.21 33.84
C VAL A 71 -70.19 5.36 33.72
N ASP A 72 -70.82 4.73 32.73
CA ASP A 72 -72.24 4.66 32.60
C ASP A 72 -72.84 3.57 33.54
N LYS A 73 -74.19 3.45 33.59
CA LYS A 73 -74.88 2.44 34.42
C LYS A 73 -74.66 1.00 33.89
N ASN A 74 -74.06 0.81 32.73
CA ASN A 74 -73.71 -0.49 32.15
C ASN A 74 -72.23 -0.86 32.31
N ASP A 75 -71.50 -0.20 33.23
CA ASP A 75 -70.08 -0.42 33.52
C ASP A 75 -69.10 -0.17 32.33
N THR A 76 -69.52 0.66 31.32
CA THR A 76 -68.64 1.04 30.25
C THR A 76 -67.92 2.35 30.60
N THR A 77 -66.57 2.33 30.52
CA THR A 77 -65.73 3.49 30.83
C THR A 77 -65.55 4.33 29.57
N TYR A 78 -65.80 5.63 29.77
CA TYR A 78 -65.61 6.67 28.74
C TYR A 78 -64.59 7.71 29.20
N CYS A 79 -63.99 8.38 28.24
CA CYS A 79 -63.06 9.48 28.51
C CYS A 79 -63.38 10.66 27.56
N THR A 80 -63.36 11.86 28.12
CA THR A 80 -63.46 13.11 27.32
C THR A 80 -62.44 14.13 27.84
N ASN A 81 -62.12 15.13 27.01
CA ASN A 81 -61.21 16.19 27.41
C ASN A 81 -61.95 17.23 28.26
N SER A 82 -61.37 17.66 29.36
CA SER A 82 -61.90 18.73 30.22
C SER A 82 -61.83 20.07 29.48
N ILE A 83 -62.94 20.87 29.53
CA ILE A 83 -62.93 22.26 29.07
C ILE A 83 -62.66 23.16 30.27
N ALA A 84 -61.46 23.76 30.32
CA ALA A 84 -60.96 24.55 31.42
C ALA A 84 -61.83 25.78 31.79
N GLN A 85 -62.77 26.15 30.96
CA GLN A 85 -63.63 27.32 31.13
C GLN A 85 -65.05 26.97 31.58
N ASP A 86 -65.44 25.71 31.78
CA ASP A 86 -66.76 25.35 32.30
C ASP A 86 -66.80 25.41 33.82
N LEU A 87 -67.01 26.62 34.34
CA LEU A 87 -67.12 26.91 35.79
C LEU A 87 -68.39 26.27 36.39
N GLN A 88 -69.34 25.80 35.57
CA GLN A 88 -70.60 25.24 36.06
C GLN A 88 -70.61 23.69 36.10
N LEU A 89 -69.54 23.04 35.69
CA LEU A 89 -69.47 21.58 35.63
C LEU A 89 -69.76 20.94 36.98
N VAL A 90 -69.18 21.44 38.06
CA VAL A 90 -69.38 20.93 39.44
C VAL A 90 -70.84 21.05 39.85
N ASN A 91 -71.48 22.19 39.59
CA ASN A 91 -72.91 22.43 39.92
C ASN A 91 -73.84 21.50 39.12
N ARG A 92 -73.48 21.20 37.86
CA ARG A 92 -74.23 20.23 36.99
C ARG A 92 -74.11 18.81 37.51
N LEU A 93 -72.88 18.39 37.91
CA LEU A 93 -72.62 17.09 38.50
C LEU A 93 -73.40 16.87 39.81
N GLU A 94 -73.40 17.90 40.66
CA GLU A 94 -74.15 17.89 41.92
C GLU A 94 -75.66 17.83 41.69
N SER A 95 -76.18 18.63 40.73
CA SER A 95 -77.59 18.63 40.35
C SER A 95 -78.04 17.28 39.72
N ALA A 96 -77.16 16.57 39.01
CA ALA A 96 -77.41 15.27 38.44
C ALA A 96 -77.28 14.10 39.45
N GLY A 97 -76.85 14.38 40.69
CA GLY A 97 -76.72 13.38 41.76
C GLY A 97 -75.67 12.26 41.48
N VAL A 98 -74.69 12.56 40.63
CA VAL A 98 -73.64 11.62 40.24
C VAL A 98 -72.45 11.74 41.24
N SER A 99 -71.91 10.61 41.65
CA SER A 99 -70.70 10.60 42.47
C SER A 99 -69.49 11.07 41.66
N PHE A 100 -68.84 12.18 42.07
CA PHE A 100 -67.68 12.72 41.40
C PHE A 100 -66.53 13.02 42.38
N GLY A 101 -65.27 12.91 41.86
CA GLY A 101 -64.10 13.17 42.64
C GLY A 101 -62.87 13.46 41.77
N LYS A 102 -61.88 14.18 42.36
CA LYS A 102 -60.57 14.33 41.72
C LYS A 102 -59.64 13.28 42.33
N VAL A 103 -59.25 12.29 41.52
CA VAL A 103 -58.29 11.26 41.94
C VAL A 103 -56.88 11.78 41.74
N TYR A 104 -56.14 11.87 42.82
CA TYR A 104 -54.70 12.11 42.77
C TYR A 104 -53.98 10.76 42.61
N ASN A 105 -53.62 10.42 41.39
CA ASN A 105 -52.73 9.29 41.15
C ASN A 105 -51.32 9.68 41.60
N GLN A 106 -50.98 9.41 42.85
CA GLN A 106 -49.58 9.36 43.26
C GLN A 106 -48.97 8.08 42.71
N THR A 107 -48.37 8.18 41.48
CA THR A 107 -47.46 7.14 41.00
C THR A 107 -46.27 7.09 41.95
N THR A 108 -46.29 6.11 42.84
CA THR A 108 -45.18 5.87 43.76
C THR A 108 -43.94 5.51 42.91
N TRP A 109 -42.77 6.04 43.31
CA TRP A 109 -41.51 5.71 42.61
C TRP A 109 -41.31 4.17 42.47
N VAL A 110 -41.92 3.39 43.34
CA VAL A 110 -41.94 1.91 43.29
C VAL A 110 -42.72 1.40 42.07
N ASP A 111 -43.88 1.99 41.71
CA ASP A 111 -44.67 1.58 40.55
C ASP A 111 -43.93 1.88 39.23
N THR A 112 -43.24 3.00 39.20
CA THR A 112 -42.38 3.36 38.05
C THR A 112 -41.20 2.37 37.91
N LEU A 113 -40.55 2.03 39.03
CA LEU A 113 -39.46 1.04 39.06
C LEU A 113 -39.94 -0.36 38.69
N LEU A 114 -41.11 -0.78 39.19
CA LEU A 114 -41.71 -2.05 38.84
C LEU A 114 -42.05 -2.15 37.36
N GLY A 115 -42.58 -1.05 36.77
CA GLY A 115 -42.84 -0.95 35.35
C GLY A 115 -41.56 -1.13 34.48
N TRP A 116 -40.45 -0.50 34.91
CA TRP A 116 -39.14 -0.66 34.25
C TRP A 116 -38.59 -2.10 34.38
N VAL A 117 -38.70 -2.70 35.58
CA VAL A 117 -38.22 -4.08 35.80
C VAL A 117 -39.02 -5.08 34.97
N ILE A 118 -40.34 -4.95 34.91
CA ILE A 118 -41.21 -5.82 34.12
C ILE A 118 -40.92 -5.66 32.61
N SER A 119 -40.69 -4.44 32.17
CA SER A 119 -40.34 -4.14 30.76
C SER A 119 -38.97 -4.70 30.35
N LEU A 120 -37.96 -4.73 31.24
CA LEU A 120 -36.61 -5.23 30.99
C LEU A 120 -36.47 -6.73 31.21
N LEU A 121 -37.37 -7.36 31.94
CA LEU A 121 -37.33 -8.77 32.34
C LEU A 121 -37.26 -9.73 31.13
N PRO A 122 -38.04 -9.56 30.04
CA PRO A 122 -37.93 -10.39 28.85
C PRO A 122 -36.55 -10.27 28.17
N MET A 123 -35.97 -9.06 28.17
CA MET A 123 -34.64 -8.82 27.59
C MET A 123 -33.54 -9.50 28.43
N ILE A 124 -33.63 -9.42 29.75
CA ILE A 124 -32.70 -10.09 30.65
C ILE A 124 -32.77 -11.63 30.52
N ILE A 125 -33.97 -12.17 30.46
CA ILE A 125 -34.18 -13.62 30.24
C ILE A 125 -33.59 -14.06 28.91
N LEU A 126 -33.76 -13.26 27.86
CA LEU A 126 -33.23 -13.54 26.51
C LEU A 126 -31.70 -13.49 26.49
N ILE A 127 -31.08 -12.51 27.18
CA ILE A 127 -29.62 -12.41 27.33
C ILE A 127 -29.07 -13.60 28.12
N VAL A 128 -29.71 -14.02 29.21
CA VAL A 128 -29.28 -15.15 30.01
C VAL A 128 -29.45 -16.46 29.23
N TRP A 129 -30.57 -16.63 28.52
CA TRP A 129 -30.82 -17.78 27.65
C TRP A 129 -29.81 -17.85 26.50
N PHE A 130 -29.53 -16.72 25.85
CA PHE A 130 -28.54 -16.63 24.80
C PHE A 130 -27.12 -16.98 25.29
N ASN A 131 -26.72 -16.43 26.45
CA ASN A 131 -25.44 -16.78 27.07
C ASN A 131 -25.36 -18.27 27.44
N ARG A 132 -26.47 -18.86 27.93
CA ARG A 132 -26.51 -20.27 28.27
C ARG A 132 -26.48 -21.16 27.03
N MET A 133 -27.12 -20.75 25.94
CA MET A 133 -27.10 -21.44 24.64
C MET A 133 -25.73 -21.36 23.98
N MET A 134 -25.07 -20.19 24.04
CA MET A 134 -23.71 -20.01 23.59
C MET A 134 -22.70 -20.86 24.35
N ARG A 135 -22.83 -20.97 25.67
CA ARG A 135 -21.96 -21.86 26.48
C ARG A 135 -22.09 -23.35 26.16
N LYS A 136 -23.26 -23.81 25.73
CA LYS A 136 -23.45 -25.21 25.31
C LYS A 136 -22.89 -25.51 23.92
N ARG A 137 -22.82 -24.54 23.01
CA ARG A 137 -22.26 -24.72 21.65
C ARG A 137 -20.75 -24.44 21.55
N VAL A 138 -20.18 -23.72 22.51
CA VAL A 138 -18.74 -23.40 22.55
C VAL A 138 -17.89 -24.55 23.10
N GLY A 139 -18.53 -25.57 23.73
CA GLY A 139 -17.81 -26.77 24.19
C GLY A 139 -17.32 -27.70 23.06
N GLU A 140 -17.81 -27.54 21.82
CA GLU A 140 -17.45 -28.39 20.67
C GLU A 140 -16.74 -27.66 19.53
N MET A 141 -16.53 -26.31 19.61
CA MET A 141 -15.73 -25.55 18.64
C MET A 141 -14.68 -24.75 19.38
N THR A 142 -13.61 -25.39 19.77
CA THR A 142 -12.35 -24.73 20.21
C THR A 142 -11.82 -23.84 19.08
N GLY A 143 -11.92 -22.54 19.26
CA GLY A 143 -11.14 -21.56 18.50
C GLY A 143 -11.92 -20.60 17.61
N GLY A 144 -12.39 -19.47 18.11
CA GLY A 144 -12.56 -18.35 17.22
C GLY A 144 -13.54 -17.22 17.53
N ALA A 145 -14.56 -17.39 18.39
CA ALA A 145 -15.60 -16.35 18.50
C ALA A 145 -15.62 -15.54 19.82
N ASN A 146 -14.92 -15.99 20.86
CA ASN A 146 -14.90 -15.29 22.16
C ASN A 146 -13.72 -14.29 22.29
N SER A 147 -12.92 -14.16 21.23
CA SER A 147 -11.77 -13.24 21.16
C SER A 147 -12.16 -11.80 20.76
N MET A 148 -13.36 -11.58 20.22
CA MET A 148 -13.69 -10.25 19.65
C MET A 148 -14.22 -9.23 20.67
N ILE A 149 -14.68 -9.62 21.86
CA ILE A 149 -15.25 -8.67 22.84
C ILE A 149 -14.37 -8.50 24.09
N PHE A 150 -13.54 -9.51 24.45
CA PHE A 150 -12.63 -9.43 25.61
C PHE A 150 -11.25 -10.06 25.38
N GLY A 151 -10.93 -10.50 24.17
CA GLY A 151 -9.65 -11.08 23.80
C GLY A 151 -8.72 -10.04 23.15
N GLY A 152 -8.57 -8.89 23.76
CA GLY A 152 -7.64 -7.87 23.30
C GLY A 152 -6.21 -8.40 23.29
N GLY A 153 -5.57 -8.35 22.14
CA GLY A 153 -4.12 -8.34 22.05
C GLY A 153 -3.41 -9.66 21.71
N LYS A 154 -4.07 -10.64 21.11
CA LYS A 154 -3.30 -11.73 20.52
C LYS A 154 -2.59 -11.23 19.27
N SER A 155 -1.26 -11.39 19.24
CA SER A 155 -0.45 -11.13 18.08
C SER A 155 -0.93 -11.97 16.90
N GLY A 156 -1.22 -11.34 15.76
CA GLY A 156 -1.49 -12.01 14.50
C GLY A 156 -0.24 -12.57 13.82
N ALA A 157 0.88 -12.62 14.53
CA ALA A 157 2.17 -13.06 13.98
C ALA A 157 2.04 -14.46 13.38
N LYS A 158 2.39 -14.58 12.11
CA LYS A 158 2.46 -15.87 11.43
C LYS A 158 3.71 -16.59 11.91
N GLN A 159 3.49 -17.70 12.63
CA GLN A 159 4.59 -18.58 13.01
C GLN A 159 4.88 -19.53 11.84
N TYR A 160 6.07 -19.45 11.31
CA TYR A 160 6.62 -20.43 10.39
C TYR A 160 7.51 -21.39 11.21
N VAL A 161 7.00 -22.56 11.53
CA VAL A 161 7.81 -23.64 12.09
C VAL A 161 8.63 -24.23 10.95
N VAL A 162 9.91 -24.40 11.16
CA VAL A 162 10.79 -25.06 10.19
C VAL A 162 10.41 -26.54 10.18
N GLU A 163 9.59 -26.94 9.19
CA GLU A 163 9.39 -28.35 8.87
C GLU A 163 10.57 -28.83 8.02
N ASP A 164 11.14 -29.97 8.38
CA ASP A 164 12.25 -30.57 7.64
C ASP A 164 11.94 -30.69 6.14
N GLY A 165 12.77 -30.02 5.32
CA GLY A 165 12.75 -30.11 3.86
C GLY A 165 12.05 -28.96 3.10
N LYS A 166 11.44 -27.96 3.76
CA LYS A 166 10.78 -26.80 3.10
C LYS A 166 11.30 -25.43 3.55
N SER A 167 12.34 -25.36 4.35
CA SER A 167 12.90 -24.08 4.80
C SER A 167 13.68 -23.39 3.68
N ILE A 168 13.44 -22.10 3.49
CA ILE A 168 14.23 -21.24 2.62
C ILE A 168 15.62 -21.08 3.25
N LYS A 169 16.68 -21.28 2.45
CA LYS A 169 18.08 -21.15 2.88
C LYS A 169 18.80 -20.04 2.11
N PHE A 170 20.02 -19.69 2.49
CA PHE A 170 20.84 -18.72 1.76
C PHE A 170 21.10 -19.13 0.32
N ALA A 171 21.12 -20.44 0.00
CA ALA A 171 21.21 -20.94 -1.35
C ALA A 171 20.01 -20.59 -2.25
N ASP A 172 18.84 -20.33 -1.65
CA ASP A 172 17.62 -19.90 -2.34
C ASP A 172 17.55 -18.38 -2.54
N VAL A 173 18.55 -17.64 -2.07
CA VAL A 173 18.69 -16.19 -2.23
C VAL A 173 19.88 -15.91 -3.13
N ALA A 174 19.63 -15.40 -4.32
CA ALA A 174 20.68 -15.03 -5.26
C ALA A 174 21.09 -13.55 -5.06
N GLY A 175 22.35 -13.23 -5.23
CA GLY A 175 22.92 -11.92 -4.94
C GLY A 175 23.02 -11.65 -3.44
N GLU A 176 23.24 -10.39 -3.05
CA GLU A 176 23.29 -9.91 -1.67
C GLU A 176 24.38 -10.59 -0.81
N ASP A 177 25.55 -10.82 -1.39
CA ASP A 177 26.59 -11.63 -0.74
C ASP A 177 27.13 -10.97 0.54
N GLU A 178 27.28 -9.65 0.58
CA GLU A 178 27.68 -8.88 1.76
C GLU A 178 26.62 -8.93 2.87
N ALA A 179 25.33 -8.83 2.48
CA ALA A 179 24.24 -8.94 3.44
C ALA A 179 24.16 -10.36 4.02
N LYS A 180 24.35 -11.39 3.20
CA LYS A 180 24.42 -12.80 3.65
C LYS A 180 25.59 -13.03 4.61
N GLU A 181 26.78 -12.54 4.29
CA GLU A 181 27.96 -12.65 5.15
C GLU A 181 27.71 -12.01 6.52
N SER A 182 27.15 -10.79 6.51
CA SER A 182 26.76 -10.11 7.73
C SER A 182 25.74 -10.86 8.56
N LEU A 183 24.82 -11.58 7.92
CA LEU A 183 23.76 -12.35 8.59
C LEU A 183 24.21 -13.76 8.97
N GLN A 184 25.26 -14.31 8.33
CA GLN A 184 25.85 -15.59 8.68
C GLN A 184 26.39 -15.61 10.12
N GLU A 185 26.91 -14.47 10.60
CA GLU A 185 27.32 -14.34 11.99
C GLU A 185 26.17 -14.56 12.99
N ILE A 186 24.93 -14.18 12.60
CA ILE A 186 23.74 -14.40 13.42
C ILE A 186 23.41 -15.90 13.46
N VAL A 187 23.49 -16.56 12.31
CA VAL A 187 23.29 -18.02 12.21
C VAL A 187 24.32 -18.76 13.08
N ASP A 188 25.57 -18.37 12.96
CA ASP A 188 26.69 -18.98 13.75
C ASP A 188 26.49 -18.78 15.25
N PHE A 189 26.01 -17.59 15.67
CA PHE A 189 25.70 -17.33 17.08
C PHE A 189 24.53 -18.22 17.56
N LEU A 190 23.47 -18.36 16.78
CA LEU A 190 22.34 -19.21 17.16
C LEU A 190 22.72 -20.68 17.30
N HIS A 191 23.69 -21.14 16.51
CA HIS A 191 24.24 -22.50 16.62
C HIS A 191 25.19 -22.67 17.79
N ASN A 192 26.07 -21.69 18.05
CA ASN A 192 27.17 -21.79 18.98
C ASN A 192 27.31 -20.56 19.91
N PRO A 193 26.29 -20.24 20.74
CA PRO A 193 26.29 -19.03 21.57
C PRO A 193 27.47 -18.97 22.56
N LYS A 194 27.89 -20.11 23.11
CA LYS A 194 28.99 -20.21 24.07
C LYS A 194 30.31 -19.69 23.53
N ARG A 195 30.63 -19.91 22.25
CA ARG A 195 31.85 -19.41 21.61
C ARG A 195 31.98 -17.89 21.68
N TYR A 196 30.85 -17.19 21.58
CA TYR A 196 30.81 -15.72 21.65
C TYR A 196 30.90 -15.24 23.11
N GLU A 197 30.23 -15.94 24.04
CA GLU A 197 30.28 -15.67 25.48
C GLU A 197 31.72 -15.84 26.04
N ASP A 198 32.44 -16.91 25.65
CA ASP A 198 33.79 -17.21 26.09
C ASP A 198 34.81 -16.10 25.73
N ILE A 199 34.58 -15.41 24.62
CA ILE A 199 35.42 -14.27 24.18
C ILE A 199 34.92 -12.94 24.78
N GLY A 200 33.70 -12.92 25.37
CA GLY A 200 33.04 -11.71 25.88
C GLY A 200 32.33 -10.88 24.81
N ALA A 201 32.12 -11.45 23.61
CA ALA A 201 31.37 -10.80 22.54
C ALA A 201 29.88 -10.77 22.87
N LYS A 202 29.25 -9.59 22.72
CA LYS A 202 27.79 -9.42 22.90
C LYS A 202 27.13 -9.29 21.56
N MET A 203 26.26 -10.26 21.23
CA MET A 203 25.43 -10.15 20.02
C MET A 203 24.38 -9.03 20.12
N PRO A 204 24.14 -8.32 19.04
CA PRO A 204 23.08 -7.34 19.00
C PRO A 204 21.71 -8.02 19.18
N LYS A 205 20.85 -7.45 20.03
CA LYS A 205 19.49 -7.93 20.24
C LYS A 205 18.62 -7.78 18.98
N GLY A 206 18.94 -6.76 18.16
CA GLY A 206 18.20 -6.45 16.95
C GLY A 206 19.12 -6.07 15.79
N VAL A 207 18.71 -6.48 14.60
CA VAL A 207 19.35 -6.15 13.32
C VAL A 207 18.33 -5.50 12.41
N LEU A 208 18.71 -4.41 11.75
CA LEU A 208 17.86 -3.65 10.85
C LEU A 208 18.29 -3.88 9.40
N LEU A 209 17.44 -4.51 8.61
CA LEU A 209 17.59 -4.65 7.15
C LEU A 209 17.11 -3.36 6.48
N VAL A 210 17.99 -2.71 5.74
CA VAL A 210 17.71 -1.39 5.15
C VAL A 210 17.95 -1.46 3.65
N GLY A 211 17.00 -0.97 2.85
CA GLY A 211 17.20 -0.92 1.40
C GLY A 211 15.91 -0.65 0.62
N PRO A 212 16.00 -0.52 -0.71
CA PRO A 212 14.85 -0.28 -1.57
C PRO A 212 13.78 -1.37 -1.48
N PRO A 213 12.51 -1.08 -1.86
CA PRO A 213 11.49 -2.11 -1.95
C PRO A 213 11.88 -3.16 -3.02
N GLY A 214 11.44 -4.40 -2.80
CA GLY A 214 11.68 -5.48 -3.78
C GLY A 214 13.07 -6.11 -3.76
N THR A 215 14.01 -5.68 -2.91
CA THR A 215 15.36 -6.24 -2.81
C THR A 215 15.42 -7.58 -2.06
N GLY A 216 14.32 -8.07 -1.49
CA GLY A 216 14.28 -9.39 -0.86
C GLY A 216 14.52 -9.41 0.64
N LYS A 217 14.41 -8.29 1.36
CA LYS A 217 14.61 -8.20 2.83
C LYS A 217 13.85 -9.26 3.63
N THR A 218 12.57 -9.44 3.33
CA THR A 218 11.72 -10.46 3.97
C THR A 218 12.16 -11.88 3.63
N LEU A 219 12.60 -12.11 2.37
CA LEU A 219 13.14 -13.41 1.93
C LEU A 219 14.44 -13.73 2.66
N LEU A 220 15.33 -12.75 2.77
CA LEU A 220 16.61 -12.87 3.46
C LEU A 220 16.42 -13.18 4.96
N ALA A 221 15.46 -12.50 5.63
CA ALA A 221 15.14 -12.78 7.03
C ALA A 221 14.64 -14.23 7.23
N ARG A 222 13.83 -14.75 6.29
CA ARG A 222 13.40 -16.15 6.30
C ARG A 222 14.56 -17.12 6.05
N ALA A 223 15.48 -16.75 5.18
CA ALA A 223 16.66 -17.57 4.89
C ALA A 223 17.57 -17.70 6.11
N VAL A 224 17.75 -16.62 6.89
CA VAL A 224 18.49 -16.67 8.18
C VAL A 224 17.86 -17.69 9.14
N ALA A 225 16.53 -17.67 9.29
CA ALA A 225 15.86 -18.60 10.19
C ALA A 225 15.92 -20.05 9.68
N GLY A 226 15.81 -20.24 8.36
CA GLY A 226 15.95 -21.57 7.74
C GLY A 226 17.36 -22.12 7.78
N GLU A 227 18.37 -21.27 7.69
CA GLU A 227 19.78 -21.67 7.85
C GLU A 227 20.11 -22.00 9.30
N ALA A 228 19.59 -21.18 10.25
CA ALA A 228 19.76 -21.42 11.68
C ALA A 228 18.89 -22.57 12.23
N GLY A 229 17.90 -23.04 11.48
CA GLY A 229 17.00 -24.13 11.92
C GLY A 229 16.10 -23.74 13.10
N VAL A 230 15.78 -22.45 13.26
CA VAL A 230 14.99 -21.91 14.38
C VAL A 230 13.61 -21.44 13.95
N PRO A 231 12.61 -21.43 14.87
CA PRO A 231 11.29 -20.86 14.57
C PRO A 231 11.35 -19.41 14.12
N PHE A 232 10.51 -19.05 13.15
CA PHE A 232 10.41 -17.72 12.58
C PHE A 232 9.01 -17.12 12.82
N PHE A 233 8.97 -15.98 13.53
CA PHE A 233 7.75 -15.21 13.76
C PHE A 233 7.78 -13.99 12.84
N SER A 234 6.81 -13.84 11.96
CA SER A 234 6.74 -12.70 11.03
C SER A 234 5.47 -11.89 11.28
N ILE A 235 5.65 -10.59 11.41
CA ILE A 235 4.57 -9.63 11.55
C ILE A 235 4.90 -8.35 10.76
N ALA A 236 3.89 -7.74 10.14
CA ALA A 236 4.05 -6.43 9.53
C ALA A 236 3.87 -5.32 10.58
N GLY A 237 4.64 -4.23 10.49
CA GLY A 237 4.49 -3.07 11.36
C GLY A 237 3.07 -2.49 11.36
N SER A 238 2.40 -2.55 10.22
CA SER A 238 0.99 -2.14 10.07
C SER A 238 0.00 -2.98 10.90
N GLU A 239 0.33 -4.23 11.22
CA GLU A 239 -0.52 -5.10 12.06
C GLU A 239 -0.55 -4.69 13.54
N PHE A 240 0.39 -3.85 13.96
CA PHE A 240 0.38 -3.25 15.30
C PHE A 240 -0.45 -1.97 15.40
N VAL A 241 -0.78 -1.34 14.26
CA VAL A 241 -1.58 -0.11 14.24
C VAL A 241 -3.06 -0.47 14.31
N GLU A 242 -3.69 -0.11 15.42
CA GLU A 242 -5.08 -0.44 15.71
C GLU A 242 -5.91 0.83 15.97
N MET A 243 -7.23 0.71 15.87
CA MET A 243 -8.14 1.84 16.15
C MET A 243 -8.30 2.12 17.65
N PHE A 244 -8.02 1.13 18.52
CA PHE A 244 -8.19 1.24 19.95
C PHE A 244 -6.84 1.37 20.66
N VAL A 245 -6.71 2.43 21.46
CA VAL A 245 -5.48 2.71 22.22
C VAL A 245 -5.11 1.54 23.14
N GLY A 246 -3.85 1.11 23.05
CA GLY A 246 -3.28 0.02 23.86
C GLY A 246 -3.39 -1.37 23.26
N MET A 247 -4.11 -1.56 22.16
CA MET A 247 -4.18 -2.88 21.49
C MET A 247 -2.87 -3.24 20.79
N GLY A 248 -2.22 -2.29 20.11
CA GLY A 248 -0.91 -2.49 19.51
C GLY A 248 0.15 -2.88 20.54
N ALA A 249 0.19 -2.17 21.67
CA ALA A 249 1.08 -2.50 22.79
C ALA A 249 0.81 -3.91 23.36
N SER A 250 -0.45 -4.34 23.40
CA SER A 250 -0.80 -5.70 23.84
C SER A 250 -0.33 -6.77 22.86
N LYS A 251 -0.42 -6.51 21.54
CA LYS A 251 0.11 -7.42 20.51
C LYS A 251 1.63 -7.56 20.59
N VAL A 252 2.34 -6.45 20.86
CA VAL A 252 3.80 -6.47 21.08
C VAL A 252 4.14 -7.39 22.25
N ARG A 253 3.50 -7.22 23.42
CA ARG A 253 3.71 -8.10 24.58
C ARG A 253 3.46 -9.56 24.30
N ASP A 254 2.37 -9.87 23.60
CA ASP A 254 2.01 -11.23 23.25
C ASP A 254 3.03 -11.87 22.28
N LEU A 255 3.51 -11.12 21.29
CA LEU A 255 4.56 -11.55 20.37
C LEU A 255 5.83 -11.92 21.11
N PHE A 256 6.33 -11.02 21.99
CA PHE A 256 7.55 -11.27 22.75
C PHE A 256 7.40 -12.41 23.75
N LYS A 257 6.22 -12.58 24.34
CA LYS A 257 5.89 -13.72 25.19
C LYS A 257 6.01 -15.03 24.41
N GLN A 258 5.38 -15.11 23.22
CA GLN A 258 5.44 -16.29 22.36
C GLN A 258 6.89 -16.57 21.89
N ALA A 259 7.64 -15.54 21.55
CA ALA A 259 9.05 -15.67 21.16
C ALA A 259 9.91 -16.23 22.31
N ASN A 260 9.72 -15.74 23.54
CA ASN A 260 10.42 -16.24 24.71
C ASN A 260 10.07 -17.71 25.04
N GLU A 261 8.83 -18.13 24.82
CA GLU A 261 8.38 -19.52 25.02
C GLU A 261 8.98 -20.49 23.99
N LYS A 262 9.38 -19.95 22.81
CA LYS A 262 9.88 -20.74 21.67
C LYS A 262 11.38 -20.49 21.38
N ALA A 263 12.08 -19.87 22.30
CA ALA A 263 13.52 -19.61 22.16
C ALA A 263 14.34 -20.93 22.05
N PRO A 264 15.38 -21.00 21.19
CA PRO A 264 15.86 -19.92 20.31
C PRO A 264 14.96 -19.70 19.10
N CYS A 265 14.74 -18.43 18.68
CA CYS A 265 13.89 -18.08 17.54
C CYS A 265 14.26 -16.71 16.95
N ILE A 266 13.72 -16.43 15.77
CA ILE A 266 13.83 -15.13 15.11
C ILE A 266 12.46 -14.47 15.06
N VAL A 267 12.39 -13.20 15.50
CA VAL A 267 11.23 -12.33 15.36
C VAL A 267 11.51 -11.34 14.23
N PHE A 268 10.71 -11.34 13.19
CA PHE A 268 10.84 -10.43 12.07
C PHE A 268 9.68 -9.42 12.04
N ILE A 269 10.04 -8.14 12.01
CA ILE A 269 9.09 -7.03 11.91
C ILE A 269 9.33 -6.35 10.57
N ASP A 270 8.40 -6.54 9.63
CA ASP A 270 8.47 -5.87 8.33
C ASP A 270 7.89 -4.45 8.43
N GLU A 271 8.38 -3.52 7.60
CA GLU A 271 7.92 -2.13 7.56
C GLU A 271 7.89 -1.46 8.96
N ILE A 272 8.97 -1.60 9.71
CA ILE A 272 9.03 -1.08 11.10
C ILE A 272 8.83 0.44 11.18
N ASP A 273 9.07 1.17 10.11
CA ASP A 273 8.81 2.61 9.98
C ASP A 273 7.32 2.97 10.14
N THR A 274 6.41 2.03 9.96
CA THR A 274 4.97 2.23 10.20
C THR A 274 4.68 2.58 11.67
N ILE A 275 5.41 1.97 12.63
CA ILE A 275 5.28 2.22 14.07
C ILE A 275 6.40 3.08 14.63
N GLY A 276 7.56 3.04 13.98
CA GLY A 276 8.81 3.66 14.45
C GLY A 276 9.12 5.04 13.87
N LYS A 277 8.16 5.77 13.30
CA LYS A 277 8.40 7.08 12.68
C LYS A 277 8.73 8.16 13.70
N LYS A 278 9.68 9.07 13.36
CA LYS A 278 10.02 10.27 14.14
C LYS A 278 8.79 11.12 14.43
N ARG A 279 8.83 11.83 15.54
CA ARG A 279 7.81 12.81 15.93
C ARG A 279 7.94 14.05 15.04
N ASP A 280 7.00 14.24 14.12
CA ASP A 280 6.86 15.49 13.41
C ASP A 280 6.04 16.43 14.29
N GLY A 281 6.67 17.51 14.76
CA GLY A 281 6.10 18.46 15.75
C GLY A 281 4.88 19.27 15.30
N ALA A 282 4.19 18.93 14.22
CA ALA A 282 3.19 19.79 13.60
C ALA A 282 1.90 19.07 13.10
N SER A 283 1.55 17.87 13.53
CA SER A 283 0.35 17.22 12.98
C SER A 283 -0.53 16.52 14.00
N GLY A 284 -1.68 17.12 14.28
CA GLY A 284 -2.99 16.49 14.39
C GLY A 284 -3.28 15.57 15.58
N MET A 285 -4.18 16.04 16.43
CA MET A 285 -4.84 15.31 17.52
C MET A 285 -5.37 13.92 17.07
N GLY A 286 -4.98 12.87 17.77
CA GLY A 286 -5.73 11.62 17.91
C GLY A 286 -5.16 10.35 17.30
N GLY A 287 -4.22 10.39 16.36
CA GLY A 287 -3.68 9.16 15.74
C GLY A 287 -2.23 8.82 16.13
N ASN A 288 -1.54 9.72 16.81
CA ASN A 288 -0.14 9.53 17.21
C ASN A 288 0.01 8.78 18.52
N ASP A 289 -0.94 8.89 19.44
CA ASP A 289 -0.82 8.33 20.81
C ASP A 289 -0.74 6.81 20.81
N GLU A 290 -1.49 6.13 19.95
CA GLU A 290 -1.49 4.66 19.86
C GLU A 290 -0.19 4.12 19.28
N ARG A 291 0.31 4.76 18.20
CA ARG A 291 1.62 4.39 17.60
C ARG A 291 2.77 4.62 18.58
N GLU A 292 2.76 5.74 19.28
CA GLU A 292 3.77 6.06 20.28
C GLU A 292 3.73 5.08 21.45
N GLN A 293 2.54 4.70 21.94
CA GLN A 293 2.39 3.70 22.97
C GLN A 293 2.91 2.33 22.51
N THR A 294 2.62 1.94 21.27
CA THR A 294 3.10 0.70 20.68
C THR A 294 4.61 0.71 20.51
N LEU A 295 5.19 1.80 20.01
CA LEU A 295 6.64 1.98 19.91
C LEU A 295 7.30 1.88 21.29
N ASN A 296 6.79 2.61 22.29
CA ASN A 296 7.34 2.58 23.64
C ASN A 296 7.27 1.17 24.25
N GLN A 297 6.21 0.42 23.98
CA GLN A 297 6.12 -0.98 24.41
C GLN A 297 7.17 -1.84 23.71
N LEU A 298 7.35 -1.68 22.38
CA LEU A 298 8.40 -2.40 21.64
C LEU A 298 9.79 -2.12 22.22
N LEU A 299 10.10 -0.85 22.49
CA LEU A 299 11.37 -0.45 23.10
C LEU A 299 11.54 -1.08 24.50
N THR A 300 10.48 -1.14 25.29
CA THR A 300 10.49 -1.74 26.63
C THR A 300 10.75 -3.24 26.56
N GLU A 301 10.07 -3.95 25.65
CA GLU A 301 10.29 -5.39 25.46
C GLU A 301 11.71 -5.67 24.97
N MET A 302 12.25 -4.86 24.03
CA MET A 302 13.63 -4.99 23.56
C MET A 302 14.66 -4.76 24.68
N ASP A 303 14.43 -3.78 25.54
CA ASP A 303 15.36 -3.48 26.65
C ASP A 303 15.29 -4.57 27.73
N GLY A 304 14.10 -5.06 28.06
CA GLY A 304 13.86 -6.13 29.05
C GLY A 304 14.24 -7.54 28.59
N PHE A 305 14.62 -7.67 27.35
CA PHE A 305 14.87 -8.94 26.70
C PHE A 305 16.33 -9.43 26.95
N ASP A 306 16.47 -10.72 27.28
CA ASP A 306 17.76 -11.35 27.47
C ASP A 306 18.26 -12.02 26.19
N ALA A 307 19.27 -11.43 25.55
CA ALA A 307 19.89 -11.97 24.34
C ALA A 307 20.48 -13.39 24.53
N ALA A 308 20.84 -13.77 25.76
CA ALA A 308 21.39 -15.10 26.06
C ALA A 308 20.36 -16.22 25.82
N LYS A 309 19.07 -15.90 25.79
CA LYS A 309 18.01 -16.88 25.46
C LYS A 309 17.93 -17.26 23.98
N GLY A 310 18.72 -16.62 23.10
CA GLY A 310 18.77 -16.94 21.67
C GLY A 310 17.59 -16.40 20.85
N VAL A 311 16.86 -15.38 21.35
CA VAL A 311 15.88 -14.69 20.52
C VAL A 311 16.55 -13.51 19.84
N ILE A 312 16.40 -13.37 18.53
CA ILE A 312 16.95 -12.27 17.73
C ILE A 312 15.81 -11.57 17.00
N ILE A 313 15.84 -10.24 17.03
CA ILE A 313 14.86 -9.42 16.35
C ILE A 313 15.48 -8.93 15.05
N LEU A 314 14.87 -9.29 13.91
CA LEU A 314 15.16 -8.70 12.62
C LEU A 314 14.05 -7.70 12.29
N ALA A 315 14.39 -6.52 11.82
CA ALA A 315 13.42 -5.57 11.30
C ALA A 315 13.79 -5.13 9.89
N ALA A 316 12.82 -4.78 9.09
CA ALA A 316 13.05 -4.26 7.75
C ALA A 316 12.41 -2.88 7.58
N THR A 317 13.09 -2.00 6.84
CA THR A 317 12.56 -0.70 6.44
C THR A 317 13.11 -0.26 5.08
N ASN A 318 12.29 0.50 4.35
CA ASN A 318 12.71 1.21 3.15
C ASN A 318 13.08 2.68 3.46
N ARG A 319 12.85 3.15 4.70
CA ARG A 319 13.02 4.55 5.13
C ARG A 319 13.77 4.66 6.46
N PRO A 320 15.06 4.33 6.49
CA PRO A 320 15.81 4.34 7.74
C PRO A 320 15.91 5.72 8.39
N GLU A 321 15.88 6.79 7.58
CA GLU A 321 15.91 8.18 8.03
C GLU A 321 14.62 8.64 8.72
N SER A 322 13.50 7.98 8.46
CA SER A 322 12.21 8.26 9.11
C SER A 322 12.09 7.65 10.51
N LEU A 323 12.99 6.73 10.86
CA LEU A 323 12.94 6.00 12.13
C LEU A 323 13.27 6.91 13.32
N ASP A 324 12.57 6.68 14.43
CA ASP A 324 12.89 7.31 15.71
C ASP A 324 14.30 6.88 16.17
N PRO A 325 15.17 7.83 16.51
CA PRO A 325 16.53 7.54 16.99
C PRO A 325 16.57 6.58 18.19
N ALA A 326 15.49 6.48 18.96
CA ALA A 326 15.41 5.54 20.08
C ALA A 326 15.51 4.07 19.63
N LEU A 327 15.04 3.73 18.44
CA LEU A 327 15.14 2.37 17.88
C LEU A 327 16.58 1.96 17.56
N THR A 328 17.42 2.92 17.20
CA THR A 328 18.82 2.66 16.77
C THR A 328 19.85 2.87 17.86
N ARG A 329 19.43 3.09 19.13
CA ARG A 329 20.33 3.21 20.28
C ARG A 329 20.98 1.86 20.64
N PRO A 330 22.17 1.89 21.29
CA PRO A 330 22.81 0.69 21.82
C PRO A 330 21.82 -0.17 22.64
N GLY A 331 21.86 -1.48 22.41
CA GLY A 331 20.95 -2.44 23.05
C GLY A 331 19.67 -2.74 22.26
N ARG A 332 19.44 -2.08 21.12
CA ARG A 332 18.28 -2.27 20.22
C ARG A 332 18.75 -2.62 18.81
N PHE A 333 18.29 -1.92 17.75
CA PHE A 333 18.76 -2.13 16.38
C PHE A 333 20.10 -1.44 16.12
N VAL A 334 21.15 -1.96 16.71
CA VAL A 334 22.52 -1.40 16.59
C VAL A 334 23.12 -1.74 15.23
N ARG A 335 22.91 -2.96 14.75
CA ARG A 335 23.47 -3.45 13.50
C ARG A 335 22.51 -3.13 12.35
N ARG A 336 23.03 -2.40 11.36
CA ARG A 336 22.33 -2.14 10.11
C ARG A 336 22.97 -2.99 9.02
N VAL A 337 22.15 -3.73 8.29
CA VAL A 337 22.57 -4.53 7.14
C VAL A 337 21.92 -3.91 5.91
N PRO A 338 22.71 -3.26 5.04
CA PRO A 338 22.18 -2.76 3.77
C PRO A 338 21.82 -3.95 2.89
N VAL A 339 20.65 -3.87 2.23
CA VAL A 339 20.17 -4.81 1.22
C VAL A 339 19.89 -3.96 0.00
N GLU A 340 20.89 -3.84 -0.86
CA GLU A 340 20.91 -2.90 -1.97
C GLU A 340 20.26 -3.48 -3.23
N LEU A 341 20.18 -2.70 -4.30
CA LEU A 341 19.80 -3.23 -5.60
C LEU A 341 20.93 -4.13 -6.13
N PRO A 342 20.59 -5.26 -6.77
CA PRO A 342 21.61 -6.21 -7.21
C PRO A 342 22.49 -5.62 -8.32
N ASP A 343 23.80 -5.88 -8.22
CA ASP A 343 24.78 -5.63 -9.27
C ASP A 343 24.54 -6.51 -10.51
N LEU A 344 25.28 -6.33 -11.58
CA LEU A 344 25.12 -7.09 -12.82
C LEU A 344 25.14 -8.61 -12.62
N LYS A 345 26.08 -9.10 -11.77
CA LYS A 345 26.19 -10.54 -11.48
C LYS A 345 25.04 -11.03 -10.61
N GLY A 346 24.63 -10.22 -9.65
CA GLY A 346 23.46 -10.47 -8.81
C GLY A 346 22.18 -10.56 -9.64
N ARG A 347 21.98 -9.62 -10.58
CA ARG A 347 20.82 -9.64 -11.50
C ARG A 347 20.80 -10.91 -12.34
N GLU A 348 21.93 -11.30 -12.92
CA GLU A 348 22.03 -12.55 -13.70
C GLU A 348 21.72 -13.77 -12.81
N SER A 349 22.27 -13.81 -11.59
CA SER A 349 22.06 -14.91 -10.65
C SER A 349 20.59 -15.03 -10.22
N ILE A 350 19.93 -13.90 -9.97
CA ILE A 350 18.49 -13.84 -9.63
C ILE A 350 17.64 -14.33 -10.81
N LEU A 351 17.93 -13.88 -12.04
CA LEU A 351 17.23 -14.34 -13.23
C LEU A 351 17.38 -15.86 -13.40
N ARG A 352 18.60 -16.40 -13.26
CA ARG A 352 18.86 -17.84 -13.33
C ARG A 352 18.12 -18.65 -12.26
N LEU A 353 18.07 -18.12 -11.02
CA LEU A 353 17.35 -18.75 -9.91
C LEU A 353 15.85 -18.87 -10.21
N HIS A 354 15.21 -17.78 -10.66
CA HIS A 354 13.80 -17.78 -11.00
C HIS A 354 13.50 -18.61 -12.27
N ALA A 355 14.43 -18.65 -13.22
CA ALA A 355 14.34 -19.44 -14.45
C ALA A 355 14.30 -20.96 -14.20
N GLN A 356 14.86 -21.46 -13.09
CA GLN A 356 14.80 -22.89 -12.73
C GLN A 356 13.39 -23.44 -12.60
N LYS A 357 12.41 -22.58 -12.33
CA LYS A 357 10.99 -22.94 -12.15
C LYS A 357 10.20 -22.88 -13.46
N VAL A 358 10.82 -22.46 -14.55
CA VAL A 358 10.20 -22.19 -15.86
C VAL A 358 10.89 -23.01 -16.93
N LYS A 359 10.16 -23.43 -17.96
CA LYS A 359 10.77 -24.08 -19.13
C LYS A 359 11.43 -23.05 -20.02
N ILE A 360 12.74 -22.99 -20.00
CA ILE A 360 13.56 -22.05 -20.75
C ILE A 360 14.13 -22.74 -22.00
N GLY A 361 14.12 -22.06 -23.14
CA GLY A 361 14.75 -22.50 -24.37
C GLY A 361 16.29 -22.41 -24.31
N PRO A 362 17.00 -23.14 -25.17
CA PRO A 362 18.46 -23.18 -25.15
C PRO A 362 19.13 -21.90 -25.67
N ASP A 363 18.39 -21.03 -26.33
CA ASP A 363 18.81 -19.76 -26.91
C ASP A 363 18.78 -18.57 -25.93
N CYS A 364 18.38 -18.79 -24.69
CA CYS A 364 18.22 -17.73 -23.69
C CYS A 364 19.54 -17.37 -23.02
N ASP A 365 19.94 -16.10 -23.17
CA ASP A 365 21.09 -15.50 -22.50
C ASP A 365 20.66 -14.53 -21.42
N PHE A 366 20.81 -14.94 -20.13
CA PHE A 366 20.46 -14.13 -18.98
C PHE A 366 21.44 -12.97 -18.75
N ALA A 367 22.67 -13.04 -19.24
CA ALA A 367 23.62 -11.94 -19.13
C ALA A 367 23.17 -10.74 -19.97
N VAL A 368 22.58 -10.98 -21.15
CA VAL A 368 21.98 -9.93 -21.98
C VAL A 368 20.81 -9.29 -21.22
N VAL A 369 19.92 -10.09 -20.63
CA VAL A 369 18.76 -9.58 -19.88
C VAL A 369 19.21 -8.78 -18.64
N ALA A 370 20.22 -9.25 -17.92
CA ALA A 370 20.78 -8.56 -16.76
C ALA A 370 21.40 -7.21 -17.13
N ARG A 371 22.06 -7.09 -18.29
CA ARG A 371 22.54 -5.81 -18.83
C ARG A 371 21.39 -4.85 -19.18
N MET A 372 20.28 -5.38 -19.73
CA MET A 372 19.11 -4.59 -20.10
C MET A 372 18.30 -4.07 -18.89
N THR A 373 18.62 -4.52 -17.68
CA THR A 373 17.84 -4.22 -16.46
C THR A 373 18.69 -3.54 -15.36
N PRO A 374 19.44 -2.46 -15.67
CA PRO A 374 20.19 -1.73 -14.65
C PRO A 374 19.23 -1.14 -13.61
N GLY A 375 19.57 -1.29 -12.33
CA GLY A 375 18.75 -0.77 -11.22
C GLY A 375 17.46 -1.54 -10.95
N ALA A 376 17.22 -2.68 -11.61
CA ALA A 376 16.06 -3.51 -11.32
C ALA A 376 16.21 -4.24 -9.99
N SER A 377 15.15 -4.25 -9.22
CA SER A 377 15.05 -5.01 -7.97
C SER A 377 14.87 -6.51 -8.22
N GLY A 378 15.16 -7.33 -7.21
CA GLY A 378 14.95 -8.78 -7.28
C GLY A 378 13.49 -9.17 -7.61
N ALA A 379 12.53 -8.39 -7.13
CA ALA A 379 11.11 -8.60 -7.42
C ALA A 379 10.76 -8.32 -8.89
N GLU A 380 11.33 -7.26 -9.47
CA GLU A 380 11.15 -6.94 -10.89
C GLU A 380 11.79 -8.01 -11.80
N LEU A 381 12.99 -8.48 -11.45
CA LEU A 381 13.66 -9.57 -12.18
C LEU A 381 12.86 -10.89 -12.14
N ALA A 382 12.29 -11.22 -10.98
CA ALA A 382 11.37 -12.36 -10.86
C ALA A 382 10.12 -12.20 -11.73
N ASN A 383 9.59 -10.98 -11.80
CA ASN A 383 8.43 -10.67 -12.63
C ASN A 383 8.76 -10.73 -14.13
N ILE A 384 9.96 -10.34 -14.56
CA ILE A 384 10.43 -10.49 -15.94
C ILE A 384 10.36 -11.98 -16.38
N ILE A 385 10.86 -12.90 -15.56
CA ILE A 385 10.79 -14.34 -15.87
C ILE A 385 9.33 -14.82 -15.96
N ASN A 386 8.48 -14.35 -15.07
CA ASN A 386 7.06 -14.70 -15.08
C ASN A 386 6.34 -14.14 -16.32
N GLU A 387 6.56 -12.87 -16.68
CA GLU A 387 5.98 -12.26 -17.88
C GLU A 387 6.46 -12.92 -19.17
N ALA A 388 7.75 -13.30 -19.23
CA ALA A 388 8.28 -14.05 -20.35
C ALA A 388 7.60 -15.42 -20.51
N ALA A 389 7.36 -16.13 -19.40
CA ALA A 389 6.61 -17.39 -19.40
C ALA A 389 5.16 -17.20 -19.86
N LEU A 390 4.48 -16.16 -19.39
CA LEU A 390 3.13 -15.80 -19.86
C LEU A 390 3.14 -15.42 -21.34
N GLY A 391 4.17 -14.73 -21.82
CA GLY A 391 4.39 -14.40 -23.22
C GLY A 391 4.49 -15.64 -24.09
N ALA A 392 5.30 -16.62 -23.69
CA ALA A 392 5.44 -17.90 -24.40
C ALA A 392 4.09 -18.64 -24.53
N VAL A 393 3.29 -18.67 -23.44
CA VAL A 393 1.95 -19.28 -23.46
C VAL A 393 1.00 -18.53 -24.38
N ARG A 394 0.99 -17.18 -24.36
CA ARG A 394 0.17 -16.35 -25.27
C ARG A 394 0.46 -16.64 -26.75
N HIS A 395 1.70 -16.99 -27.06
CA HIS A 395 2.14 -17.33 -28.41
C HIS A 395 2.17 -18.85 -28.69
N HIS A 396 1.48 -19.65 -27.86
CA HIS A 396 1.38 -21.12 -28.00
C HIS A 396 2.72 -21.84 -28.02
N ARG A 397 3.76 -21.33 -27.36
CA ARG A 397 5.08 -21.96 -27.26
C ARG A 397 5.18 -22.75 -25.95
N MET A 398 6.00 -23.80 -25.98
CA MET A 398 6.20 -24.71 -24.83
C MET A 398 7.41 -24.34 -23.97
N ALA A 399 8.21 -23.37 -24.43
CA ALA A 399 9.38 -22.85 -23.73
C ALA A 399 9.54 -21.35 -23.99
N VAL A 400 10.15 -20.66 -23.05
CA VAL A 400 10.51 -19.25 -23.16
C VAL A 400 11.70 -19.09 -24.10
N THR A 401 11.64 -18.13 -25.00
CA THR A 401 12.73 -17.76 -25.93
C THR A 401 13.40 -16.46 -25.48
N GLN A 402 14.55 -16.12 -26.06
CA GLN A 402 15.22 -14.84 -25.81
C GLN A 402 14.32 -13.65 -26.15
N TYR A 403 13.50 -13.75 -27.18
CA TYR A 403 12.52 -12.72 -27.54
C TYR A 403 11.49 -12.48 -26.43
N ASP A 404 10.98 -13.55 -25.77
CA ASP A 404 10.04 -13.41 -24.67
C ASP A 404 10.66 -12.69 -23.48
N LEU A 405 11.91 -12.97 -23.17
CA LEU A 405 12.66 -12.30 -22.11
C LEU A 405 12.84 -10.81 -22.40
N GLN A 406 13.24 -10.46 -23.61
CA GLN A 406 13.40 -9.06 -24.03
C GLN A 406 12.07 -8.29 -24.02
N GLU A 407 10.98 -8.89 -24.53
CA GLU A 407 9.67 -8.28 -24.52
C GLU A 407 9.11 -8.15 -23.09
N ALA A 408 9.46 -9.09 -22.19
CA ALA A 408 9.12 -8.97 -20.77
C ALA A 408 9.86 -7.80 -20.10
N VAL A 409 11.14 -7.59 -20.43
CA VAL A 409 11.89 -6.40 -19.98
C VAL A 409 11.21 -5.13 -20.46
N ASP A 410 10.89 -5.03 -21.74
CA ASP A 410 10.19 -3.89 -22.31
C ASP A 410 8.83 -3.65 -21.61
N THR A 411 8.10 -4.73 -21.32
CA THR A 411 6.78 -4.66 -20.66
C THR A 411 6.90 -4.13 -19.24
N ILE A 412 7.94 -4.49 -18.52
CA ILE A 412 8.17 -4.03 -17.13
C ILE A 412 8.68 -2.59 -17.10
N LEU A 413 9.60 -2.22 -18.00
CA LEU A 413 10.17 -0.87 -18.03
C LEU A 413 9.25 0.16 -18.68
N ALA A 414 8.63 -0.19 -19.84
CA ALA A 414 7.84 0.74 -20.64
C ALA A 414 6.34 0.40 -20.70
N GLY A 415 5.90 -0.67 -20.04
CA GLY A 415 4.53 -1.16 -20.08
C GLY A 415 4.20 -2.03 -21.28
N ALA A 416 3.06 -2.71 -21.25
CA ALA A 416 2.62 -3.59 -22.33
C ALA A 416 2.34 -2.83 -23.63
N GLN A 417 2.46 -3.53 -24.76
CA GLN A 417 2.13 -2.95 -26.08
C GLN A 417 0.65 -2.56 -26.17
N LYS A 418 0.37 -1.35 -26.67
CA LYS A 418 -0.99 -0.89 -26.97
C LYS A 418 -1.47 -1.43 -28.31
N LYS A 419 -2.37 -2.42 -28.31
CA LYS A 419 -2.93 -3.00 -29.52
C LYS A 419 -3.91 -2.10 -30.27
N ASN A 420 -4.53 -1.13 -29.57
CA ASN A 420 -5.64 -0.33 -30.11
C ASN A 420 -5.27 1.12 -30.45
N LYS A 421 -4.01 1.52 -30.26
CA LYS A 421 -3.57 2.89 -30.60
C LYS A 421 -2.90 2.87 -31.96
N ILE A 422 -3.66 3.20 -33.01
CA ILE A 422 -3.12 3.44 -34.35
C ILE A 422 -2.63 4.90 -34.35
N LEU A 423 -1.32 5.10 -34.46
CA LEU A 423 -0.73 6.40 -34.73
C LEU A 423 -1.07 6.79 -36.16
N SER A 424 -1.38 8.04 -36.40
CA SER A 424 -1.44 8.56 -37.77
C SER A 424 -0.05 8.49 -38.41
N ASP A 425 0.03 8.37 -39.73
CA ASP A 425 1.32 8.30 -40.45
C ASP A 425 2.22 9.51 -40.11
N LYS A 426 1.62 10.67 -39.90
CA LYS A 426 2.35 11.86 -39.48
C LYS A 426 2.93 11.72 -38.07
N GLU A 427 2.15 11.22 -37.10
CA GLU A 427 2.63 10.99 -35.72
C GLU A 427 3.69 9.90 -35.70
N LYS A 428 3.48 8.78 -36.43
CA LYS A 428 4.45 7.71 -36.54
C LYS A 428 5.79 8.20 -37.10
N CYS A 429 5.75 9.08 -38.11
CA CYS A 429 6.94 9.71 -38.68
C CYS A 429 7.65 10.60 -37.65
N ILE A 430 6.91 11.45 -36.92
CA ILE A 430 7.49 12.33 -35.88
C ILE A 430 8.16 11.51 -34.79
N VAL A 431 7.49 10.44 -34.29
CA VAL A 431 8.06 9.56 -33.28
C VAL A 431 9.32 8.86 -33.78
N ALA A 432 9.34 8.39 -35.04
CA ALA A 432 10.53 7.76 -35.62
C ALA A 432 11.74 8.71 -35.62
N TYR A 433 11.55 9.95 -36.03
CA TYR A 433 12.64 10.94 -35.98
C TYR A 433 13.04 11.29 -34.55
N HIS A 434 12.09 11.37 -33.62
CA HIS A 434 12.33 11.64 -32.21
C HIS A 434 13.25 10.55 -31.60
N GLU A 435 12.89 9.28 -31.74
CA GLU A 435 13.65 8.16 -31.19
C GLU A 435 15.02 8.01 -31.84
N VAL A 436 15.09 8.20 -33.17
CA VAL A 436 16.39 8.20 -33.88
C VAL A 436 17.24 9.41 -33.46
N GLY A 437 16.62 10.55 -33.13
CA GLY A 437 17.31 11.70 -32.58
C GLY A 437 18.08 11.38 -31.29
N HIS A 438 17.41 10.71 -30.34
CA HIS A 438 18.05 10.22 -29.12
C HIS A 438 19.22 9.26 -29.44
N ALA A 439 18.97 8.26 -30.28
CA ALA A 439 19.95 7.23 -30.63
C ALA A 439 21.18 7.84 -31.32
N MET A 440 20.99 8.76 -32.26
CA MET A 440 22.09 9.37 -32.99
C MET A 440 22.94 10.29 -32.10
N VAL A 441 22.29 11.13 -31.27
CA VAL A 441 23.03 11.97 -30.32
C VAL A 441 23.83 11.11 -29.35
N ALA A 442 23.27 9.97 -28.89
CA ALA A 442 24.01 9.01 -28.07
C ALA A 442 25.23 8.43 -28.80
N ALA A 443 25.03 7.91 -30.02
CA ALA A 443 26.07 7.20 -30.75
C ALA A 443 27.20 8.12 -31.28
N LEU A 444 26.92 9.41 -31.47
CA LEU A 444 27.89 10.39 -31.93
C LEU A 444 28.74 10.99 -30.81
N GLN A 445 28.49 10.62 -29.57
CA GLN A 445 29.24 11.07 -28.38
C GLN A 445 30.18 9.98 -27.86
N SER A 446 31.35 10.40 -27.33
CA SER A 446 32.35 9.48 -26.78
C SER A 446 32.02 8.98 -25.38
N HIS A 447 31.14 9.65 -24.64
CA HIS A 447 30.80 9.37 -23.24
C HIS A 447 29.32 8.98 -23.08
N SER A 448 28.83 8.15 -23.98
CA SER A 448 27.44 7.70 -23.97
C SER A 448 27.37 6.17 -24.10
N ALA A 449 26.41 5.56 -23.42
CA ALA A 449 26.19 4.12 -23.51
C ALA A 449 25.72 3.70 -24.92
N PRO A 450 26.12 2.51 -25.41
CA PRO A 450 25.71 2.03 -26.71
C PRO A 450 24.20 1.83 -26.80
N VAL A 451 23.65 2.12 -27.98
CA VAL A 451 22.24 1.89 -28.29
C VAL A 451 22.00 0.41 -28.51
N GLN A 452 21.10 -0.18 -27.76
CA GLN A 452 20.72 -1.59 -27.82
C GLN A 452 19.50 -1.82 -28.72
N LYS A 453 18.52 -0.94 -28.67
CA LYS A 453 17.24 -1.07 -29.36
C LYS A 453 16.56 0.29 -29.52
N ILE A 454 15.87 0.47 -30.64
CA ILE A 454 15.01 1.63 -30.90
C ILE A 454 13.66 1.11 -31.37
N THR A 455 12.57 1.59 -30.79
CA THR A 455 11.22 1.17 -31.15
C THR A 455 10.24 2.35 -31.13
N ILE A 456 9.27 2.31 -32.03
CA ILE A 456 8.15 3.24 -32.12
C ILE A 456 6.80 2.57 -31.84
N VAL A 457 6.82 1.41 -31.18
CA VAL A 457 5.63 0.68 -30.77
C VAL A 457 5.08 1.30 -29.48
N PRO A 458 3.84 1.85 -29.48
CA PRO A 458 3.26 2.51 -28.31
C PRO A 458 3.07 1.57 -27.13
N ARG A 459 3.39 2.06 -25.92
CA ARG A 459 3.30 1.31 -24.65
C ARG A 459 2.22 1.88 -23.71
N THR A 460 1.82 1.08 -22.73
CA THR A 460 0.76 1.47 -21.77
C THR A 460 1.20 2.55 -20.77
N SER A 461 2.49 2.71 -20.54
CA SER A 461 3.05 3.82 -19.74
C SER A 461 2.78 5.21 -20.34
N GLY A 462 2.38 5.28 -21.61
CA GLY A 462 2.16 6.52 -22.34
C GLY A 462 3.25 6.81 -23.37
N ALA A 463 4.38 6.11 -23.31
CA ALA A 463 5.44 6.21 -24.31
C ALA A 463 4.93 5.80 -25.70
N LEU A 464 5.27 6.60 -26.72
CA LEU A 464 4.94 6.34 -28.12
C LEU A 464 6.05 5.57 -28.82
N GLY A 465 7.25 5.62 -28.28
CA GLY A 465 8.46 4.89 -28.64
C GLY A 465 9.42 4.94 -27.45
N PHE A 466 10.57 4.32 -27.60
CA PHE A 466 11.71 4.49 -26.70
C PHE A 466 13.01 4.02 -27.34
N THR A 467 14.09 4.63 -26.92
CA THR A 467 15.45 4.25 -27.26
C THR A 467 16.13 3.65 -26.04
N MET A 468 16.54 2.37 -26.12
CA MET A 468 17.22 1.68 -25.03
C MET A 468 18.73 1.78 -25.22
N GLN A 469 19.40 2.31 -24.20
CA GLN A 469 20.85 2.33 -24.07
C GLN A 469 21.25 1.38 -22.92
N VAL A 470 22.32 0.62 -23.10
CA VAL A 470 22.80 -0.36 -22.13
C VAL A 470 24.29 -0.16 -21.95
N GLU A 471 24.69 0.09 -20.70
CA GLU A 471 26.11 0.18 -20.33
C GLU A 471 26.72 -1.22 -20.21
N ASP A 472 28.02 -1.36 -20.55
CA ASP A 472 28.73 -2.65 -20.49
C ASP A 472 29.06 -3.11 -19.06
N GLY A 473 28.71 -2.33 -18.04
CA GLY A 473 28.93 -2.66 -16.62
C GLY A 473 28.16 -1.72 -15.69
N ASP A 474 28.24 -1.99 -14.40
CA ASP A 474 27.69 -1.12 -13.37
C ASP A 474 28.69 0.02 -13.09
N HIS A 475 28.38 1.22 -13.56
CA HIS A 475 29.16 2.43 -13.29
C HIS A 475 28.64 3.11 -12.02
N THR A 476 29.48 3.14 -11.00
CA THR A 476 29.15 3.79 -9.71
C THR A 476 29.42 5.30 -9.72
N LEU A 477 30.36 5.75 -10.55
CA LEU A 477 30.74 7.15 -10.66
C LEU A 477 30.45 7.65 -12.07
N MET A 478 29.92 8.87 -12.17
CA MET A 478 29.74 9.58 -13.44
C MET A 478 30.59 10.85 -13.46
N THR A 479 31.29 11.07 -14.55
CA THR A 479 32.02 12.31 -14.79
C THR A 479 31.08 13.43 -15.23
N LYS A 480 31.54 14.67 -15.16
CA LYS A 480 30.81 15.85 -15.67
C LYS A 480 30.46 15.66 -17.15
N GLU A 481 31.40 15.15 -17.94
CA GLU A 481 31.26 14.91 -19.37
C GLU A 481 30.16 13.86 -19.68
N GLU A 482 30.09 12.77 -18.89
CA GLU A 482 29.04 11.75 -19.02
C GLU A 482 27.66 12.31 -18.68
N ILE A 483 27.55 13.12 -17.61
CA ILE A 483 26.28 13.79 -17.26
C ILE A 483 25.83 14.72 -18.38
N LEU A 484 26.73 15.55 -18.92
CA LEU A 484 26.43 16.45 -20.02
C LEU A 484 26.04 15.69 -21.28
N ALA A 485 26.72 14.55 -21.58
CA ALA A 485 26.36 13.68 -22.70
C ALA A 485 24.96 13.07 -22.52
N LYS A 486 24.61 12.63 -21.32
CA LYS A 486 23.25 12.13 -21.02
C LYS A 486 22.20 13.23 -21.20
N ILE A 487 22.46 14.45 -20.75
CA ILE A 487 21.54 15.59 -20.96
C ILE A 487 21.38 15.87 -22.46
N ALA A 488 22.48 15.88 -23.24
CA ALA A 488 22.40 16.08 -24.68
C ALA A 488 21.58 14.97 -25.36
N THR A 489 21.77 13.72 -24.96
CA THR A 489 20.99 12.57 -25.46
C THR A 489 19.50 12.74 -25.16
N MET A 490 19.14 13.14 -23.93
CA MET A 490 17.74 13.41 -23.56
C MET A 490 17.09 14.52 -24.38
N THR A 491 17.87 15.53 -24.82
CA THR A 491 17.34 16.58 -25.68
C THR A 491 17.30 16.21 -27.17
N GLY A 492 17.89 15.08 -27.56
CA GLY A 492 18.06 14.63 -28.94
C GLY A 492 16.76 14.45 -29.72
N GLY A 493 15.71 13.89 -29.08
CA GLY A 493 14.40 13.72 -29.70
C GLY A 493 13.77 15.04 -30.11
N ARG A 494 13.75 15.99 -29.17
CA ARG A 494 13.27 17.36 -29.42
C ARG A 494 14.09 18.07 -30.49
N ALA A 495 15.42 17.94 -30.46
CA ALA A 495 16.31 18.50 -31.44
C ALA A 495 16.03 17.93 -32.85
N ALA A 496 15.73 16.64 -32.98
CA ALA A 496 15.36 16.04 -34.25
C ALA A 496 14.03 16.61 -34.79
N GLU A 497 13.02 16.79 -33.94
CA GLU A 497 11.74 17.41 -34.34
C GLU A 497 11.97 18.83 -34.91
N GLU A 498 12.77 19.65 -34.23
CA GLU A 498 13.10 21.01 -34.67
C GLU A 498 13.86 21.04 -36.01
N VAL A 499 14.88 20.19 -36.14
CA VAL A 499 15.71 20.14 -37.35
C VAL A 499 14.93 19.62 -38.56
N VAL A 500 14.01 18.69 -38.36
CA VAL A 500 13.30 18.02 -39.45
C VAL A 500 12.00 18.70 -39.84
N PHE A 501 11.18 19.02 -38.84
CA PHE A 501 9.81 19.51 -39.06
C PHE A 501 9.67 21.02 -38.79
N ASN A 502 10.70 21.65 -38.29
CA ASN A 502 10.65 23.05 -37.83
C ASN A 502 9.46 23.28 -36.86
N SER A 503 9.17 22.29 -36.06
CA SER A 503 8.04 22.25 -35.14
C SER A 503 8.43 21.43 -33.91
N ILE A 504 7.67 21.59 -32.84
CA ILE A 504 7.90 20.93 -31.56
C ILE A 504 6.61 20.28 -31.08
N THR A 505 6.72 19.11 -30.49
CA THR A 505 5.56 18.40 -29.95
C THR A 505 5.63 18.24 -28.42
N THR A 506 4.54 17.77 -27.85
CA THR A 506 4.46 17.44 -26.42
C THR A 506 5.16 16.10 -26.08
N GLY A 507 5.66 15.37 -27.10
CA GLY A 507 6.31 14.06 -26.92
C GLY A 507 7.52 14.09 -25.98
N ALA A 508 8.29 15.19 -26.04
CA ALA A 508 9.50 15.38 -25.26
C ALA A 508 9.28 15.75 -23.77
N SER A 509 8.04 15.68 -23.22
CA SER A 509 7.76 16.15 -21.86
C SER A 509 8.57 15.40 -20.79
N ASN A 510 8.68 14.08 -20.90
CA ASN A 510 9.48 13.28 -19.97
C ASN A 510 10.98 13.54 -20.10
N ASP A 511 11.47 13.71 -21.32
CA ASP A 511 12.90 14.00 -21.59
C ASP A 511 13.32 15.34 -21.00
N ILE A 512 12.45 16.35 -21.13
CA ILE A 512 12.64 17.67 -20.51
C ILE A 512 12.71 17.55 -18.98
N GLU A 513 11.81 16.78 -18.38
CA GLU A 513 11.80 16.55 -16.93
C GLU A 513 13.09 15.87 -16.47
N GLN A 514 13.51 14.80 -17.13
CA GLN A 514 14.73 14.06 -16.77
C GLN A 514 16.00 14.88 -17.00
N ALA A 515 16.10 15.59 -18.13
CA ALA A 515 17.21 16.50 -18.42
C ALA A 515 17.32 17.60 -17.35
N THR A 516 16.19 18.18 -16.95
CA THR A 516 16.14 19.21 -15.90
C THR A 516 16.56 18.66 -14.53
N LYS A 517 16.07 17.48 -14.14
CA LYS A 517 16.47 16.82 -12.89
C LYS A 517 17.96 16.52 -12.87
N MET A 518 18.52 16.01 -13.97
CA MET A 518 19.94 15.69 -14.07
C MET A 518 20.82 16.95 -14.04
N ALA A 519 20.46 18.00 -14.76
CA ALA A 519 21.15 19.28 -14.73
C ALA A 519 21.10 19.92 -13.33
N ARG A 520 19.95 19.85 -12.65
CA ARG A 520 19.82 20.34 -11.28
C ARG A 520 20.72 19.56 -10.33
N ALA A 521 20.69 18.22 -10.36
CA ALA A 521 21.54 17.38 -9.52
C ALA A 521 23.05 17.63 -9.76
N MET A 522 23.44 17.84 -11.01
CA MET A 522 24.82 18.20 -11.38
C MET A 522 25.28 19.47 -10.67
N ILE A 523 24.41 20.46 -10.54
CA ILE A 523 24.69 21.76 -9.92
C ILE A 523 24.59 21.68 -8.40
N THR A 524 23.44 21.21 -7.88
CA THR A 524 23.09 21.34 -6.45
C THR A 524 23.67 20.24 -5.57
N ARG A 525 23.85 19.04 -6.13
CA ARG A 525 24.25 17.85 -5.40
C ARG A 525 25.71 17.48 -5.62
N TYR A 526 26.17 17.56 -6.87
CA TYR A 526 27.50 17.11 -7.23
C TYR A 526 28.53 18.24 -7.33
N GLY A 527 28.10 19.52 -7.30
CA GLY A 527 29.00 20.67 -7.34
C GLY A 527 29.86 20.72 -8.61
N MET A 528 29.34 20.25 -9.76
CA MET A 528 30.12 20.13 -11.00
C MET A 528 30.05 21.40 -11.88
N THR A 529 29.96 22.57 -11.25
CA THR A 529 29.94 23.86 -11.93
C THR A 529 30.94 24.80 -11.28
N ASP A 530 31.51 25.70 -12.09
CA ASP A 530 32.51 26.67 -11.62
C ASP A 530 31.90 27.76 -10.71
N ASP A 531 30.58 27.97 -10.77
CA ASP A 531 29.87 28.97 -9.96
C ASP A 531 29.68 28.55 -8.50
N PHE A 532 29.53 27.26 -8.24
CA PHE A 532 29.23 26.73 -6.89
C PHE A 532 30.30 25.77 -6.36
N ASP A 533 31.12 25.20 -7.26
CA ASP A 533 32.20 24.27 -6.92
C ASP A 533 31.74 23.20 -5.86
N MET A 534 32.50 22.98 -4.82
CA MET A 534 32.23 21.94 -3.80
C MET A 534 31.21 22.37 -2.73
N VAL A 535 30.14 23.05 -3.12
CA VAL A 535 29.06 23.46 -2.20
C VAL A 535 27.81 22.60 -2.44
N ALA A 536 27.37 21.89 -1.38
CA ALA A 536 26.08 21.18 -1.42
C ALA A 536 24.92 22.15 -1.21
N LEU A 537 24.08 22.32 -2.20
CA LEU A 537 22.94 23.24 -2.20
C LEU A 537 21.59 22.54 -1.97
N GLU A 538 21.59 21.21 -1.85
CA GLU A 538 20.39 20.43 -1.56
C GLU A 538 20.64 19.38 -0.49
N THR A 539 19.56 19.03 0.21
CA THR A 539 19.51 17.88 1.14
C THR A 539 18.57 16.84 0.56
N VAL A 540 19.05 15.61 0.43
CA VAL A 540 18.23 14.49 -0.06
C VAL A 540 17.63 13.77 1.13
N ASN A 541 16.30 13.73 1.19
CA ASN A 541 15.54 12.91 2.11
C ASN A 541 15.02 11.67 1.36
N ASN A 542 14.90 10.53 2.04
CA ASN A 542 14.39 9.27 1.46
C ASN A 542 15.26 8.71 0.31
N ALA A 543 16.55 8.53 0.53
CA ALA A 543 17.51 8.08 -0.49
C ALA A 543 17.10 6.80 -1.23
N TYR A 544 16.40 5.85 -0.55
CA TYR A 544 15.96 4.57 -1.12
C TYR A 544 14.61 4.61 -1.86
N LEU A 545 13.88 5.73 -1.83
CA LEU A 545 12.55 5.88 -2.44
C LEU A 545 12.49 6.97 -3.52
N GLY A 546 13.64 7.27 -4.13
CA GLY A 546 13.71 8.28 -5.18
C GLY A 546 13.89 9.71 -4.69
N GLY A 547 14.18 9.88 -3.40
CA GLY A 547 14.69 11.08 -2.74
C GLY A 547 13.97 12.39 -3.05
N ASP A 548 13.14 12.87 -2.14
CA ASP A 548 12.72 14.28 -2.19
C ASP A 548 13.93 15.15 -1.85
N ALA A 549 14.42 15.88 -2.85
CA ALA A 549 15.48 16.86 -2.67
C ALA A 549 14.87 18.20 -2.26
N SER A 550 15.35 18.76 -1.16
CA SER A 550 14.99 20.12 -0.75
C SER A 550 16.21 21.02 -0.85
N LEU A 551 16.03 22.21 -1.43
CA LEU A 551 17.11 23.21 -1.51
C LEU A 551 17.47 23.70 -0.10
N ALA A 552 18.77 23.67 0.21
CA ALA A 552 19.36 24.14 1.47
C ALA A 552 20.17 25.42 1.24
N CYS A 553 19.60 26.38 0.51
CA CYS A 553 20.26 27.64 0.15
C CYS A 553 19.30 28.83 0.23
N SER A 554 19.85 30.05 0.13
CA SER A 554 19.05 31.28 0.10
C SER A 554 18.25 31.40 -1.21
N GLU A 555 17.15 32.16 -1.20
CA GLU A 555 16.33 32.44 -2.41
C GLU A 555 17.16 33.00 -3.56
N ARG A 556 18.14 33.84 -3.26
CA ARG A 556 19.05 34.39 -4.28
C ARG A 556 19.90 33.31 -4.94
N THR A 557 20.43 32.38 -4.15
CA THR A 557 21.20 31.24 -4.67
C THR A 557 20.30 30.31 -5.48
N ALA A 558 19.07 30.03 -5.00
CA ALA A 558 18.10 29.24 -5.72
C ALA A 558 17.77 29.81 -7.12
N ALA A 559 17.60 31.13 -7.22
CA ALA A 559 17.40 31.80 -8.52
C ALA A 559 18.60 31.59 -9.46
N THR A 560 19.83 31.71 -8.92
CA THR A 560 21.05 31.47 -9.72
C THR A 560 21.16 30.01 -10.16
N VAL A 561 20.76 29.05 -9.32
CA VAL A 561 20.68 27.63 -9.69
C VAL A 561 19.71 27.44 -10.86
N ASP A 562 18.52 28.04 -10.80
CA ASP A 562 17.53 27.94 -11.89
C ASP A 562 18.07 28.49 -13.21
N ASP A 563 18.75 29.67 -13.18
CA ASP A 563 19.38 30.23 -14.37
C ASP A 563 20.44 29.28 -14.95
N LYS A 564 21.25 28.65 -14.10
CA LYS A 564 22.29 27.71 -14.53
C LYS A 564 21.72 26.42 -15.09
N VAL A 565 20.63 25.91 -14.52
CA VAL A 565 19.92 24.74 -15.07
C VAL A 565 19.45 25.03 -16.49
N VAL A 566 18.83 26.17 -16.71
CA VAL A 566 18.38 26.60 -18.04
C VAL A 566 19.56 26.72 -19.01
N GLU A 567 20.68 27.32 -18.58
CA GLU A 567 21.89 27.46 -19.37
C GLU A 567 22.44 26.10 -19.81
N VAL A 568 22.64 25.17 -18.87
CA VAL A 568 23.19 23.84 -19.16
C VAL A 568 22.29 23.04 -20.12
N VAL A 569 20.99 23.01 -19.86
CA VAL A 569 20.05 22.27 -20.74
C VAL A 569 20.04 22.88 -22.14
N LYS A 570 20.03 24.21 -22.25
CA LYS A 570 20.04 24.89 -23.53
C LYS A 570 21.34 24.65 -24.32
N GLN A 571 22.50 24.68 -23.65
CA GLN A 571 23.78 24.38 -24.28
C GLN A 571 23.83 22.94 -24.83
N GLN A 572 23.34 21.96 -24.04
CA GLN A 572 23.35 20.58 -24.48
C GLN A 572 22.32 20.33 -25.60
N HIS A 573 21.17 21.02 -25.56
CA HIS A 573 20.19 20.95 -26.64
C HIS A 573 20.75 21.53 -27.95
N GLU A 574 21.45 22.66 -27.93
CA GLU A 574 22.06 23.23 -29.11
C GLU A 574 23.17 22.31 -29.66
N LYS A 575 23.97 21.70 -28.79
CA LYS A 575 24.96 20.68 -29.18
C LYS A 575 24.29 19.49 -29.88
N ALA A 576 23.21 18.96 -29.34
CA ALA A 576 22.45 17.85 -29.95
C ALA A 576 21.90 18.24 -31.33
N LYS A 577 21.37 19.45 -31.46
CA LYS A 577 20.85 20.00 -32.70
C LYS A 577 21.93 20.11 -33.78
N GLN A 578 23.11 20.62 -33.41
CA GLN A 578 24.24 20.73 -34.33
C GLN A 578 24.69 19.35 -34.84
N MET A 579 24.80 18.35 -33.96
CA MET A 579 25.16 16.99 -34.34
C MET A 579 24.17 16.41 -35.36
N LEU A 580 22.87 16.64 -35.17
CA LEU A 580 21.82 16.13 -36.07
C LEU A 580 21.82 16.87 -37.42
N ILE A 581 22.10 18.17 -37.44
CA ILE A 581 22.25 18.96 -38.69
C ILE A 581 23.41 18.41 -39.51
N GLU A 582 24.57 18.19 -38.88
CA GLU A 582 25.77 17.69 -39.56
C GLU A 582 25.57 16.27 -40.13
N ASN A 583 24.70 15.46 -39.50
CA ASN A 583 24.43 14.09 -39.87
C ASN A 583 23.01 13.89 -40.45
N ARG A 584 22.42 14.94 -41.04
CA ARG A 584 21.03 14.95 -41.50
C ARG A 584 20.68 13.78 -42.44
N GLY A 585 21.55 13.46 -43.38
CA GLY A 585 21.30 12.38 -44.32
C GLY A 585 21.17 11.00 -43.64
N LYS A 586 21.96 10.76 -42.59
CA LYS A 586 21.87 9.54 -41.79
C LYS A 586 20.61 9.52 -40.89
N LEU A 587 20.23 10.66 -40.35
CA LEU A 587 18.99 10.82 -39.60
C LEU A 587 17.78 10.41 -40.47
N ASP A 588 17.71 10.91 -41.70
CA ASP A 588 16.62 10.60 -42.64
C ASP A 588 16.61 9.10 -43.04
N GLU A 589 17.79 8.50 -43.30
CA GLU A 589 17.95 7.09 -43.67
C GLU A 589 17.47 6.16 -42.53
N ILE A 590 17.94 6.41 -41.31
CA ILE A 590 17.62 5.57 -40.15
C ILE A 590 16.15 5.75 -39.74
N ALA A 591 15.61 6.99 -39.73
CA ALA A 591 14.23 7.26 -39.39
C ALA A 591 13.25 6.58 -40.36
N LYS A 592 13.56 6.59 -41.68
CA LYS A 592 12.78 5.86 -42.67
C LYS A 592 12.81 4.34 -42.43
N TYR A 593 13.98 3.80 -42.13
CA TYR A 593 14.12 2.37 -41.84
C TYR A 593 13.36 1.97 -40.58
N LEU A 594 13.42 2.80 -39.51
CA LEU A 594 12.66 2.59 -38.28
C LEU A 594 11.15 2.73 -38.52
N TYR A 595 10.71 3.68 -39.33
CA TYR A 595 9.30 3.84 -39.70
C TYR A 595 8.72 2.57 -40.37
N GLU A 596 9.51 1.92 -41.25
CA GLU A 596 9.09 0.69 -41.95
C GLU A 596 9.12 -0.54 -41.03
N LYS A 597 10.16 -0.70 -40.20
CA LYS A 597 10.35 -1.86 -39.33
C LYS A 597 9.72 -1.77 -37.97
N GLU A 598 9.37 -0.58 -37.50
CA GLU A 598 8.82 -0.24 -36.18
C GLU A 598 9.77 -0.52 -34.99
N THR A 599 10.70 -1.44 -35.13
CA THR A 599 11.73 -1.79 -34.14
C THR A 599 13.01 -2.19 -34.85
N ILE A 600 14.14 -1.62 -34.43
CA ILE A 600 15.47 -1.94 -34.94
C ILE A 600 16.42 -2.22 -33.78
N THR A 601 17.38 -3.14 -34.03
CA THR A 601 18.43 -3.46 -33.05
C THR A 601 19.55 -2.41 -33.11
N GLY A 602 20.35 -2.33 -32.02
CA GLY A 602 21.55 -1.49 -32.02
C GLY A 602 22.56 -1.84 -33.12
N GLU A 603 22.70 -3.12 -33.46
CA GLU A 603 23.57 -3.55 -34.56
C GLU A 603 23.08 -3.04 -35.92
N GLU A 604 21.77 -3.13 -36.20
CA GLU A 604 21.18 -2.58 -37.42
C GLU A 604 21.34 -1.06 -37.50
N PHE A 605 21.09 -0.40 -36.40
CA PHE A 605 21.28 1.06 -36.25
C PHE A 605 22.73 1.45 -36.56
N MET A 606 23.70 0.84 -35.87
CA MET A 606 25.12 1.14 -36.05
C MET A 606 25.61 0.83 -37.46
N ARG A 607 25.14 -0.26 -38.08
CA ARG A 607 25.46 -0.61 -39.47
C ARG A 607 25.04 0.51 -40.42
N ILE A 608 23.85 1.08 -40.27
CA ILE A 608 23.36 2.18 -41.11
C ILE A 608 24.14 3.46 -40.84
N LEU A 609 24.37 3.78 -39.56
CA LEU A 609 25.07 4.99 -39.15
C LEU A 609 26.51 5.02 -39.68
N THR A 610 27.24 3.90 -39.62
CA THR A 610 28.65 3.80 -40.03
C THR A 610 28.85 3.49 -41.51
N ALA A 611 27.78 3.14 -42.22
CA ALA A 611 27.87 2.87 -43.66
C ALA A 611 28.36 4.12 -44.40
N VAL A 612 29.49 3.96 -45.11
CA VAL A 612 30.02 5.01 -46.00
C VAL A 612 29.03 5.17 -47.17
N PRO A 613 28.60 6.39 -47.51
CA PRO A 613 27.78 6.61 -48.72
C PRO A 613 28.51 6.00 -49.94
N GLN A 614 27.94 4.99 -50.56
CA GLN A 614 28.42 4.60 -51.89
C GLN A 614 28.13 5.77 -52.81
N LEU A 615 29.18 6.42 -53.25
CA LEU A 615 29.09 7.38 -54.37
C LEU A 615 28.45 6.61 -55.53
N PRO A 616 27.40 7.17 -56.18
CA PRO A 616 26.87 6.55 -57.37
C PRO A 616 28.04 6.42 -58.33
N THR A 617 28.37 5.19 -58.69
CA THR A 617 29.30 4.89 -59.77
C THR A 617 28.73 5.55 -61.03
N GLY A 618 29.16 6.77 -61.25
CA GLY A 618 28.79 7.53 -62.43
C GLY A 618 29.16 6.72 -63.65
N ALA A 619 28.18 6.47 -64.47
CA ALA A 619 28.38 6.01 -65.81
C ALA A 619 29.34 7.00 -66.52
N VAL A 620 30.57 6.60 -66.69
CA VAL A 620 31.42 7.14 -67.71
C VAL A 620 30.94 6.50 -69.00
N GLU A 621 30.00 7.13 -69.68
CA GLU A 621 29.75 6.89 -71.08
C GLU A 621 30.54 7.88 -71.90
N GLN A 622 31.26 7.31 -72.88
CA GLN A 622 32.10 7.98 -73.87
C GLN A 622 31.31 8.89 -74.79
#